data_33250a8476698fbad901495e5be5ec9c
#
_entry.id   33250a8476698fbad901495e5be5ec9c
#
_cell.length_a   1.000
_cell.length_b   1.000
_cell.length_c   1.000
_cell.angle_alpha   90.00
_cell.angle_beta   90.00
_cell.angle_gamma   90.00
#
_symmetry.space_group_name_H-M   'P 1'
#
loop_
_entity.id
_entity.type
_entity.pdbx_description
1 polymer ?
#
loop_
_entity_poly.entity_id
_entity_poly.type
_entity_poly.pdbx_seq_one_letter_code
_entity_poly.pdbx_strand_id
1 'polypeptide(L)'
;MSRPSTDSNYLANKNTGIKLEFFGQALPLAIVGFVGIICNSSICYITHKYRHKYSALGSKTAILLIMNSCFEILHESSHFLFLIVSASGINLIPFKIAVIFQTPSLIGFFSILVMFSSLSLDRLIAAAFPI
;
A
#
# COMPACT_ATOMS: atom_id res chain seq x y z
N MET A 1 5.96 10.19 29.35
CA MET A 1 6.90 11.30 29.09
C MET A 1 7.82 10.86 27.96
N SER A 2 7.61 11.34 26.73
CA SER A 2 8.50 11.06 25.59
C SER A 2 9.73 11.97 25.73
N ARG A 3 10.93 11.38 25.81
CA ARG A 3 12.17 12.15 25.73
C ARG A 3 12.18 12.94 24.42
N PRO A 4 12.53 14.24 24.41
CA PRO A 4 12.68 14.98 23.17
C PRO A 4 13.74 14.27 22.31
N SER A 5 13.42 14.07 21.04
CA SER A 5 14.38 13.51 20.08
C SER A 5 15.60 14.45 20.01
N THR A 6 16.77 13.92 20.32
CA THR A 6 18.05 14.61 20.24
C THR A 6 18.67 14.50 18.84
N ASP A 7 17.95 13.93 17.88
CA ASP A 7 18.40 13.79 16.50
C ASP A 7 18.47 15.16 15.82
N SER A 8 19.68 15.59 15.49
CA SER A 8 19.95 16.87 14.86
C SER A 8 19.25 17.02 13.50
N ASN A 9 19.10 15.92 12.74
CA ASN A 9 18.41 15.91 11.46
C ASN A 9 16.89 16.12 11.64
N TYR A 10 16.31 15.52 12.70
CA TYR A 10 14.89 15.72 13.02
C TYR A 10 14.62 17.19 13.38
N LEU A 11 15.46 17.78 14.24
CA LEU A 11 15.31 19.17 14.67
C LEU A 11 15.52 20.16 13.53
N ALA A 12 16.48 19.90 12.64
CA ALA A 12 16.80 20.76 11.50
C ALA A 12 15.70 20.75 10.40
N ASN A 13 14.90 19.70 10.31
CA ASN A 13 13.93 19.53 9.22
C ASN A 13 12.46 19.64 9.66
N LYS A 14 12.19 19.51 10.96
CA LYS A 14 10.83 19.60 11.50
C LYS A 14 10.29 21.03 11.37
N ASN A 15 9.09 21.17 10.81
CA ASN A 15 8.37 22.44 10.68
C ASN A 15 9.14 23.56 9.96
N THR A 16 10.01 23.22 9.01
CA THR A 16 10.81 24.20 8.26
C THR A 16 10.11 24.72 7.00
N GLY A 17 8.82 24.43 6.84
CA GLY A 17 8.07 24.73 5.62
C GLY A 17 8.23 23.65 4.56
N ILE A 18 7.59 23.85 3.41
CA ILE A 18 7.62 22.88 2.32
C ILE A 18 9.04 22.82 1.74
N LYS A 19 9.67 21.64 1.85
CA LYS A 19 10.96 21.35 1.21
C LYS A 19 10.73 20.60 -0.09
N LEU A 20 11.25 21.15 -1.18
CA LEU A 20 11.09 20.60 -2.52
C LEU A 20 11.64 19.17 -2.62
N GLU A 21 12.67 18.85 -1.85
CA GLU A 21 13.28 17.52 -1.78
C GLU A 21 12.28 16.46 -1.29
N PHE A 22 11.59 16.71 -0.17
CA PHE A 22 10.60 15.77 0.38
C PHE A 22 9.32 15.74 -0.45
N PHE A 23 8.86 16.90 -0.89
CA PHE A 23 7.67 17.00 -1.72
C PHE A 23 7.87 16.35 -3.10
N GLY A 24 9.05 16.56 -3.72
CA GLY A 24 9.39 15.97 -5.00
C GLY A 24 9.50 14.45 -4.99
N GLN A 25 9.82 13.84 -3.83
CA GLN A 25 9.79 12.39 -3.66
C GLN A 25 8.38 11.89 -3.34
N ALA A 26 7.60 12.62 -2.55
CA ALA A 26 6.26 12.24 -2.14
C ALA A 26 5.24 12.28 -3.28
N LEU A 27 5.33 13.26 -4.15
CA LEU A 27 4.36 13.49 -5.21
C LEU A 27 4.29 12.35 -6.24
N PRO A 28 5.38 11.86 -6.83
CA PRO A 28 5.34 10.72 -7.75
C PRO A 28 4.79 9.46 -7.09
N LEU A 29 5.17 9.17 -5.83
CA LEU A 29 4.66 8.02 -5.09
C LEU A 29 3.15 8.10 -4.87
N ALA A 30 2.63 9.29 -4.53
CA ALA A 30 1.21 9.49 -4.35
C ALA A 30 0.43 9.37 -5.67
N ILE A 31 1.00 9.82 -6.80
CA ILE A 31 0.37 9.67 -8.13
C ILE A 31 0.28 8.18 -8.49
N VAL A 32 1.37 7.42 -8.33
CA VAL A 32 1.38 5.97 -8.58
C VAL A 32 0.40 5.26 -7.66
N GLY A 33 0.40 5.58 -6.36
CA GLY A 33 -0.55 5.03 -5.40
C GLY A 33 -2.00 5.33 -5.75
N PHE A 34 -2.31 6.55 -6.26
CA PHE A 34 -3.64 6.91 -6.70
C PHE A 34 -4.12 6.04 -7.87
N VAL A 35 -3.29 5.87 -8.89
CA VAL A 35 -3.59 5.00 -10.04
C VAL A 35 -3.76 3.55 -9.58
N GLY A 36 -2.89 3.07 -8.70
CA GLY A 36 -2.98 1.72 -8.14
C GLY A 36 -4.27 1.50 -7.37
N ILE A 37 -4.68 2.42 -6.51
CA ILE A 37 -5.97 2.35 -5.79
C ILE A 37 -7.16 2.26 -6.75
N ILE A 38 -7.17 3.05 -7.82
CA ILE A 38 -8.24 3.00 -8.84
C ILE A 38 -8.26 1.62 -9.52
N CYS A 39 -7.11 1.12 -9.95
CA CYS A 39 -7.01 -0.18 -10.61
C CYS A 39 -7.45 -1.32 -9.68
N ASN A 40 -6.95 -1.37 -8.46
CA ASN A 40 -7.27 -2.41 -7.49
C ASN A 40 -8.74 -2.34 -7.04
N SER A 41 -9.30 -1.14 -6.85
CA SER A 41 -10.73 -0.96 -6.58
C SER A 41 -11.60 -1.44 -7.72
N SER A 42 -11.17 -1.22 -8.97
CA SER A 42 -11.87 -1.72 -10.16
C SER A 42 -11.86 -3.24 -10.22
N ILE A 43 -10.74 -3.89 -9.89
CA ILE A 43 -10.64 -5.35 -9.80
C ILE A 43 -11.61 -5.88 -8.76
N CYS A 44 -11.62 -5.31 -7.55
CA CYS A 44 -12.53 -5.70 -6.48
C CYS A 44 -14.00 -5.56 -6.92
N TYR A 45 -14.36 -4.42 -7.51
CA TYR A 45 -15.72 -4.14 -7.99
C TYR A 45 -16.17 -5.10 -9.07
N ILE A 46 -15.37 -5.32 -10.12
CA ILE A 46 -15.71 -6.20 -11.25
C ILE A 46 -15.84 -7.62 -10.76
N THR A 47 -14.91 -8.11 -9.97
CA THR A 47 -14.93 -9.48 -9.47
C THR A 47 -16.13 -9.71 -8.56
N HIS A 48 -16.44 -8.78 -7.66
CA HIS A 48 -17.61 -8.89 -6.79
C HIS A 48 -18.93 -8.85 -7.58
N LYS A 49 -19.07 -7.92 -8.53
CA LYS A 49 -20.30 -7.72 -9.32
C LYS A 49 -20.62 -8.91 -10.22
N TYR A 50 -19.59 -9.49 -10.85
CA TYR A 50 -19.77 -10.50 -11.88
C TYR A 50 -19.51 -11.94 -11.41
N ARG A 51 -19.15 -12.17 -10.14
CA ARG A 51 -18.85 -13.50 -9.60
C ARG A 51 -19.95 -14.54 -9.80
N HIS A 52 -21.22 -14.13 -9.81
CA HIS A 52 -22.36 -15.01 -10.01
C HIS A 52 -22.66 -15.27 -11.50
N LYS A 53 -22.20 -14.39 -12.39
CA LYS A 53 -22.42 -14.53 -13.84
C LYS A 53 -21.34 -15.36 -14.50
N TYR A 54 -20.10 -15.27 -14.01
CA TYR A 54 -18.94 -15.95 -14.58
C TYR A 54 -18.30 -16.88 -13.54
N SER A 55 -18.33 -18.19 -13.81
CA SER A 55 -17.79 -19.22 -12.91
C SER A 55 -16.32 -18.97 -12.55
N ALA A 56 -15.51 -18.47 -13.50
CA ALA A 56 -14.12 -18.14 -13.26
C ALA A 56 -13.92 -17.08 -12.16
N LEU A 57 -14.86 -16.12 -12.04
CA LEU A 57 -14.80 -15.06 -11.01
C LEU A 57 -15.34 -15.53 -9.64
N GLY A 58 -15.95 -16.69 -9.56
CA GLY A 58 -16.34 -17.37 -8.32
C GLY A 58 -15.28 -18.35 -7.79
N SER A 59 -14.18 -18.50 -8.51
CA SER A 59 -13.09 -19.43 -8.16
C SER A 59 -12.30 -18.98 -6.93
N LYS A 60 -11.56 -19.92 -6.31
CA LYS A 60 -10.62 -19.62 -5.21
C LYS A 60 -9.57 -18.59 -5.63
N THR A 61 -9.07 -18.69 -6.86
CA THR A 61 -8.09 -17.74 -7.41
C THR A 61 -8.65 -16.32 -7.49
N ALA A 62 -9.93 -16.16 -7.85
CA ALA A 62 -10.57 -14.83 -7.88
C ALA A 62 -10.73 -14.23 -6.48
N ILE A 63 -10.99 -15.06 -5.45
CA ILE A 63 -11.02 -14.59 -4.06
C ILE A 63 -9.64 -14.13 -3.62
N LEU A 64 -8.59 -14.90 -3.93
CA LEU A 64 -7.21 -14.50 -3.64
C LEU A 64 -6.84 -13.18 -4.34
N LEU A 65 -7.31 -12.98 -5.57
CA LEU A 65 -7.08 -11.74 -6.31
C LEU A 65 -7.73 -10.53 -5.63
N ILE A 66 -8.98 -10.67 -5.15
CA ILE A 66 -9.65 -9.61 -4.38
C ILE A 66 -8.87 -9.29 -3.10
N MET A 67 -8.46 -10.32 -2.35
CA MET A 67 -7.69 -10.13 -1.11
C MET A 67 -6.38 -9.41 -1.40
N ASN A 68 -5.65 -9.81 -2.46
CA ASN A 68 -4.44 -9.12 -2.90
C ASN A 68 -4.71 -7.65 -3.20
N SER A 69 -5.75 -7.36 -3.99
CA SER A 69 -6.12 -5.98 -4.34
C SER A 69 -6.49 -5.15 -3.10
N CYS A 70 -7.11 -5.73 -2.08
CA CYS A 70 -7.38 -5.05 -0.82
C CYS A 70 -6.08 -4.70 -0.06
N PHE A 71 -5.10 -5.61 -0.03
CA PHE A 71 -3.81 -5.36 0.60
C PHE A 71 -2.99 -4.32 -0.17
N GLU A 72 -3.06 -4.32 -1.50
CA GLU A 72 -2.46 -3.28 -2.35
C GLU A 72 -3.03 -1.90 -2.03
N ILE A 73 -4.36 -1.76 -1.96
CA ILE A 73 -5.02 -0.50 -1.58
C ILE A 73 -4.55 -0.03 -0.20
N LEU A 74 -4.42 -0.96 0.76
CA LEU A 74 -3.94 -0.64 2.10
C LEU A 74 -2.49 -0.15 2.09
N HIS A 75 -1.63 -0.80 1.31
CA HIS A 75 -0.23 -0.40 1.14
C HIS A 75 -0.11 0.97 0.47
N GLU A 76 -0.78 1.16 -0.66
CA GLU A 76 -0.73 2.39 -1.46
C GLU A 76 -1.28 3.61 -0.72
N SER A 77 -2.25 3.40 0.18
CA SER A 77 -2.83 4.49 0.99
C SER A 77 -1.80 5.23 1.85
N SER A 78 -0.69 4.57 2.23
CA SER A 78 0.37 5.20 3.02
C SER A 78 1.14 6.30 2.28
N HIS A 79 1.18 6.24 0.95
CA HIS A 79 1.86 7.24 0.12
C HIS A 79 1.19 8.62 0.22
N PHE A 80 -0.13 8.66 0.45
CA PHE A 80 -0.85 9.92 0.68
C PHE A 80 -0.48 10.56 2.02
N LEU A 81 -0.24 9.77 3.06
CA LEU A 81 0.23 10.31 4.33
C LEU A 81 1.58 11.01 4.15
N PHE A 82 2.50 10.38 3.42
CA PHE A 82 3.80 10.98 3.13
C PHE A 82 3.66 12.30 2.36
N LEU A 83 2.77 12.33 1.34
CA LEU A 83 2.47 13.55 0.60
C LEU A 83 1.88 14.64 1.51
N ILE A 84 0.90 14.30 2.35
CA ILE A 84 0.26 15.25 3.27
C ILE A 84 1.27 15.85 4.24
N VAL A 85 2.14 15.02 4.84
CA VAL A 85 3.18 15.47 5.77
C VAL A 85 4.16 16.41 5.07
N SER A 86 4.60 16.07 3.85
CA SER A 86 5.53 16.89 3.08
C SER A 86 4.89 18.19 2.59
N ALA A 87 3.64 18.14 2.12
CA ALA A 87 2.90 19.31 1.63
C ALA A 87 2.48 20.28 2.75
N SER A 88 2.28 19.77 3.98
CA SER A 88 1.97 20.62 5.15
C SER A 88 3.21 21.35 5.71
N GLY A 89 4.40 21.08 5.18
CA GLY A 89 5.65 21.68 5.66
C GLY A 89 6.14 21.13 7.01
N ILE A 90 5.46 20.09 7.57
CA ILE A 90 5.89 19.43 8.79
C ILE A 90 7.18 18.63 8.51
N ASN A 91 7.30 18.08 7.32
CA ASN A 91 8.39 17.27 6.77
C ASN A 91 8.69 15.98 7.54
N LEU A 92 8.76 16.05 8.86
CA LEU A 92 9.06 14.92 9.73
C LEU A 92 8.05 14.82 10.87
N ILE A 93 7.49 13.63 11.06
CA ILE A 93 6.60 13.29 12.18
C ILE A 93 7.35 12.47 13.22
N PRO A 94 6.95 12.52 14.51
CA PRO A 94 7.55 11.70 15.56
C PRO A 94 7.51 10.21 15.19
N PHE A 95 8.59 9.48 15.46
CA PHE A 95 8.74 8.06 15.12
C PHE A 95 7.54 7.20 15.57
N LYS A 96 7.04 7.42 16.80
CA LYS A 96 5.87 6.70 17.31
C LYS A 96 4.63 6.86 16.41
N ILE A 97 4.39 8.07 15.92
CA ILE A 97 3.26 8.37 15.03
C ILE A 97 3.51 7.74 13.66
N ALA A 98 4.74 7.88 13.12
CA ALA A 98 5.14 7.27 11.87
C ALA A 98 4.91 5.75 11.87
N VAL A 99 5.32 5.06 12.94
CA VAL A 99 5.11 3.60 13.10
C VAL A 99 3.64 3.24 13.07
N ILE A 100 2.77 3.95 13.81
CA ILE A 100 1.32 3.65 13.84
C ILE A 100 0.71 3.74 12.44
N PHE A 101 1.05 4.78 11.67
CA PHE A 101 0.52 4.97 10.32
C PHE A 101 1.17 4.05 9.27
N GLN A 102 2.42 3.67 9.46
CA GLN A 102 3.15 2.81 8.53
C GLN A 102 2.87 1.32 8.74
N THR A 103 2.46 0.92 9.94
CA THR A 103 2.17 -0.51 10.25
C THR A 103 1.14 -1.13 9.32
N PRO A 104 -0.03 -0.52 9.02
CA PRO A 104 -0.99 -1.07 8.07
C PRO A 104 -0.40 -1.27 6.67
N SER A 105 0.42 -0.32 6.22
CA SER A 105 1.10 -0.41 4.92
C SER A 105 2.12 -1.56 4.88
N LEU A 106 2.87 -1.76 5.95
CA LEU A 106 3.82 -2.88 6.06
C LEU A 106 3.08 -4.23 6.06
N ILE A 107 1.97 -4.33 6.80
CA ILE A 107 1.11 -5.53 6.78
C ILE A 107 0.60 -5.79 5.36
N GLY A 108 0.11 -4.76 4.67
CA GLY A 108 -0.30 -4.84 3.26
C GLY A 108 0.82 -5.37 2.39
N PHE A 109 2.00 -4.77 2.45
CA PHE A 109 3.17 -5.15 1.66
C PHE A 109 3.58 -6.62 1.87
N PHE A 110 3.74 -7.07 3.12
CA PHE A 110 4.08 -8.48 3.39
C PHE A 110 2.97 -9.43 2.95
N SER A 111 1.70 -9.05 3.12
CA SER A 111 0.58 -9.85 2.66
C SER A 111 0.58 -10.02 1.14
N ILE A 112 0.90 -8.97 0.38
CA ILE A 112 1.05 -9.01 -1.07
C ILE A 112 2.12 -10.04 -1.49
N LEU A 113 3.29 -10.03 -0.84
CA LEU A 113 4.35 -11.01 -1.12
C LEU A 113 3.90 -12.46 -0.91
N VAL A 114 3.18 -12.73 0.19
CA VAL A 114 2.62 -14.06 0.49
C VAL A 114 1.56 -14.44 -0.54
N MET A 115 0.69 -13.51 -0.93
CA MET A 115 -0.36 -13.76 -1.91
C MET A 115 0.19 -14.03 -3.30
N PHE A 116 1.19 -13.27 -3.77
CA PHE A 116 1.87 -13.54 -5.04
C PHE A 116 2.56 -14.90 -5.05
N SER A 117 3.23 -15.27 -3.95
CA SER A 117 3.85 -16.58 -3.82
C SER A 117 2.80 -17.69 -3.87
N SER A 118 1.67 -17.53 -3.20
CA SER A 118 0.55 -18.48 -3.21
C SER A 118 -0.08 -18.64 -4.59
N LEU A 119 -0.31 -17.52 -5.30
CA LEU A 119 -0.85 -17.55 -6.66
C LEU A 119 0.14 -18.20 -7.64
N SER A 120 1.42 -17.93 -7.52
CA SER A 120 2.46 -18.54 -8.34
C SER A 120 2.55 -20.04 -8.11
N LEU A 121 2.46 -20.48 -6.87
CA LEU A 121 2.46 -21.90 -6.50
C LEU A 121 1.21 -22.62 -7.03
N ASP A 122 0.03 -22.01 -6.90
CA ASP A 122 -1.23 -22.55 -7.45
C ASP A 122 -1.13 -22.78 -8.96
N ARG A 123 -0.56 -21.82 -9.69
CA ARG A 123 -0.31 -21.95 -11.13
C ARG A 123 0.71 -23.03 -11.49
N LEU A 124 1.77 -23.12 -10.70
CA LEU A 124 2.80 -24.15 -10.88
C LEU A 124 2.23 -25.56 -10.68
N ILE A 125 1.44 -25.75 -9.60
CA ILE A 125 0.80 -27.04 -9.31
C ILE A 125 -0.21 -27.39 -10.43
N ALA A 126 -1.01 -26.45 -10.89
CA ALA A 126 -1.95 -26.68 -11.98
C ALA A 126 -1.25 -27.05 -13.31
N ALA A 127 -0.07 -26.49 -13.56
CA ALA A 127 0.74 -26.83 -14.74
C ALA A 127 1.46 -28.19 -14.61
N ALA A 128 1.91 -28.55 -13.40
CA ALA A 128 2.62 -29.79 -13.15
C ALA A 128 1.70 -31.01 -13.06
N PHE A 129 0.45 -30.81 -12.64
CA PHE A 129 -0.56 -31.87 -12.47
C PHE A 129 -1.84 -31.49 -13.20
N PRO A 130 -1.84 -31.52 -14.56
CA PRO A 130 -3.06 -31.28 -15.32
C PRO A 130 -4.07 -32.41 -15.04
N ILE A 131 -5.17 -32.07 -14.38
CA ILE A 131 -6.32 -32.94 -14.11
C ILE A 131 -7.28 -32.84 -15.26
#